data_9e2754699b2aa340a49001b57bfbc7c4
#
_entry.id   9e2754699b2aa340a49001b57bfbc7c4
#
_cell.length_a   1.000
_cell.length_b   1.000
_cell.length_c   1.000
_cell.angle_alpha   90.00
_cell.angle_beta   90.00
_cell.angle_gamma   90.00
#
_symmetry.space_group_name_H-M   'P 1'
#
loop_
_entity.id
_entity.type
_entity.pdbx_description
1 polymer ?
#
loop_
_entity_poly.entity_id
_entity_poly.type
_entity_poly.pdbx_seq_one_letter_code
_entity_poly.pdbx_strand_id
1 'polypeptide(L)'
;MEVQPHLGNIKAQAFGLDFFKRFDFVLNALDNIDARKHVNRVCYFTGTPLVDSGTNGYEGTVISVLKDRTPCYECTHRPPPKTFPICTIRAIPEKMLHCVVWAK
;
A
#
# COMPACT_ATOMS: atom_id res chain seq x y z
N MET A 1 7.45 -12.41 19.94
CA MET A 1 6.78 -12.46 18.62
C MET A 1 7.81 -12.92 17.59
N GLU A 2 7.51 -13.97 16.87
CA GLU A 2 8.38 -14.44 15.79
C GLU A 2 8.06 -13.69 14.50
N VAL A 3 9.08 -13.13 13.85
CA VAL A 3 8.96 -12.36 12.60
C VAL A 3 9.75 -13.06 11.51
N GLN A 4 9.10 -13.33 10.36
CA GLN A 4 9.74 -13.88 9.17
C GLN A 4 9.87 -12.80 8.10
N PRO A 5 11.04 -12.16 7.95
CA PRO A 5 11.24 -11.12 6.95
C PRO A 5 11.36 -11.73 5.54
N HIS A 6 10.70 -11.11 4.58
CA HIS A 6 10.81 -11.43 3.16
C HIS A 6 11.23 -10.18 2.39
N LEU A 7 12.39 -10.22 1.76
CA LEU A 7 12.85 -9.16 0.87
C LEU A 7 12.43 -9.48 -0.57
N GLY A 8 11.64 -8.61 -1.17
CA GLY A 8 11.21 -8.82 -2.55
C GLY A 8 10.11 -7.86 -2.99
N ASN A 9 9.78 -7.94 -4.26
CA ASN A 9 8.65 -7.20 -4.81
C ASN A 9 7.35 -7.95 -4.50
N ILE A 10 6.39 -7.28 -3.85
CA ILE A 10 5.09 -7.88 -3.49
C ILE A 10 4.30 -8.40 -4.70
N LYS A 11 4.60 -7.91 -5.90
CA LYS A 11 3.99 -8.38 -7.16
C LYS A 11 4.69 -9.60 -7.75
N ALA A 12 5.77 -10.08 -7.16
CA ALA A 12 6.46 -11.28 -7.62
C ALA A 12 5.60 -12.53 -7.41
N GLN A 13 5.78 -13.50 -8.28
CA GLN A 13 5.03 -14.77 -8.25
C GLN A 13 5.13 -15.50 -6.89
N ALA A 14 6.25 -15.34 -6.18
CA ALA A 14 6.44 -15.94 -4.85
C ALA A 14 5.43 -15.43 -3.81
N PHE A 15 4.85 -14.24 -3.99
CA PHE A 15 3.86 -13.62 -3.13
C PHE A 15 2.46 -13.66 -3.77
N GLY A 16 2.10 -14.80 -4.34
CA GLY A 16 0.81 -15.03 -4.97
C GLY A 16 -0.31 -15.36 -3.98
N LEU A 17 -1.44 -15.85 -4.52
CA LEU A 17 -2.65 -16.17 -3.75
C LEU A 17 -2.37 -17.13 -2.59
N ASP A 18 -1.55 -18.17 -2.81
CA ASP A 18 -1.25 -19.18 -1.79
C ASP A 18 -0.43 -18.62 -0.62
N PHE A 19 0.41 -17.62 -0.89
CA PHE A 19 1.14 -16.91 0.15
C PHE A 19 0.17 -16.12 1.05
N PHE A 20 -0.77 -15.38 0.47
CA PHE A 20 -1.72 -14.55 1.22
C PHE A 20 -2.78 -15.36 1.99
N LYS A 21 -3.16 -16.54 1.51
CA LYS A 21 -4.09 -17.44 2.22
C LYS A 21 -3.59 -17.91 3.59
N ARG A 22 -2.30 -17.81 3.85
CA ARG A 22 -1.69 -18.25 5.11
C ARG A 22 -1.91 -17.27 6.27
N PHE A 23 -2.37 -16.07 5.99
CA PHE A 23 -2.53 -15.01 6.97
C PHE A 23 -3.98 -14.82 7.38
N ASP A 24 -4.21 -14.56 8.67
CA ASP A 24 -5.53 -14.25 9.22
C ASP A 24 -5.98 -12.85 8.78
N PHE A 25 -5.04 -11.92 8.61
CA PHE A 25 -5.25 -10.58 8.06
C PHE A 25 -3.94 -10.00 7.54
N VAL A 26 -4.05 -8.98 6.70
CA VAL A 26 -2.91 -8.28 6.09
C VAL A 26 -2.95 -6.80 6.46
N LEU A 27 -1.82 -6.28 6.94
CA LEU A 27 -1.62 -4.84 7.15
C LEU A 27 -0.78 -4.28 6.00
N ASN A 28 -1.31 -3.28 5.33
CA ASN A 28 -0.68 -2.69 4.16
C ASN A 28 -0.08 -1.32 4.49
N ALA A 29 1.22 -1.16 4.25
CA ALA A 29 1.96 0.08 4.44
C ALA A 29 2.83 0.37 3.21
N LEU A 30 2.23 0.33 2.03
CA LEU A 30 2.87 0.49 0.74
C LEU A 30 2.93 1.97 0.33
N ASP A 31 3.90 2.32 -0.49
CA ASP A 31 4.20 3.69 -0.92
C ASP A 31 3.64 4.04 -2.31
N ASN A 32 3.06 3.08 -3.02
CA ASN A 32 2.51 3.33 -4.36
C ASN A 32 1.14 2.67 -4.58
N ILE A 33 0.35 3.31 -5.42
CA ILE A 33 -1.04 2.91 -5.70
C ILE A 33 -1.12 1.55 -6.42
N ASP A 34 -0.16 1.26 -7.29
CA ASP A 34 -0.16 0.03 -8.07
C ASP A 34 0.05 -1.21 -7.17
N ALA A 35 0.99 -1.14 -6.24
CA ALA A 35 1.19 -2.19 -5.26
C ALA A 35 -0.02 -2.34 -4.32
N ARG A 36 -0.65 -1.23 -3.89
CA ARG A 36 -1.88 -1.26 -3.07
C ARG A 36 -3.03 -1.95 -3.79
N LYS A 37 -3.24 -1.62 -5.06
CA LYS A 37 -4.26 -2.29 -5.90
C LYS A 37 -3.97 -3.77 -6.04
N HIS A 38 -2.72 -4.15 -6.25
CA HIS A 38 -2.33 -5.55 -6.35
C HIS A 38 -2.68 -6.32 -5.06
N VAL A 39 -2.24 -5.83 -3.90
CA VAL A 39 -2.53 -6.47 -2.61
C VAL A 39 -4.02 -6.50 -2.32
N ASN A 40 -4.75 -5.41 -2.61
CA ASN A 40 -6.22 -5.37 -2.48
C ASN A 40 -6.90 -6.49 -3.29
N ARG A 41 -6.51 -6.68 -4.55
CA ARG A 41 -7.07 -7.74 -5.40
C ARG A 41 -6.75 -9.12 -4.84
N VAL A 42 -5.50 -9.37 -4.48
CA VAL A 42 -5.08 -10.66 -3.93
C VAL A 42 -5.84 -10.97 -2.63
N CYS A 43 -5.93 -10.03 -1.70
CA CYS A 43 -6.68 -10.19 -0.46
C CYS A 43 -8.19 -10.41 -0.72
N TYR A 44 -8.76 -9.70 -1.69
CA TYR A 44 -10.16 -9.89 -2.05
C TYR A 44 -10.42 -11.30 -2.63
N PHE A 45 -9.54 -11.80 -3.50
CA PHE A 45 -9.67 -13.16 -4.07
C PHE A 45 -9.47 -14.26 -3.03
N THR A 46 -8.54 -14.08 -2.09
CA THR A 46 -8.27 -15.06 -1.02
C THR A 46 -9.30 -14.99 0.11
N GLY A 47 -10.07 -13.89 0.19
CA GLY A 47 -10.97 -13.64 1.32
C GLY A 47 -10.24 -13.18 2.58
N THR A 48 -8.96 -12.83 2.49
CA THR A 48 -8.15 -12.39 3.62
C THR A 48 -8.47 -10.93 3.96
N PRO A 49 -8.84 -10.60 5.19
CA PRO A 49 -9.07 -9.23 5.62
C PRO A 49 -7.84 -8.34 5.39
N LEU A 50 -8.04 -7.15 4.84
CA LEU A 50 -6.97 -6.19 4.57
C LEU A 50 -7.23 -4.89 5.33
N VAL A 51 -6.20 -4.37 5.97
CA VAL A 51 -6.17 -3.00 6.50
C VAL A 51 -5.10 -2.24 5.74
N ASP A 52 -5.53 -1.30 4.90
CA ASP A 52 -4.64 -0.43 4.14
C ASP A 52 -4.42 0.87 4.88
N SER A 53 -3.17 1.26 5.07
CA SER A 53 -2.78 2.50 5.70
C SER A 53 -1.95 3.37 4.76
N GLY A 54 -2.12 4.68 4.88
CA GLY A 54 -1.37 5.64 4.08
C GLY A 54 -1.27 6.99 4.76
N THR A 55 -0.27 7.75 4.37
CA THR A 55 -0.08 9.12 4.82
C THR A 55 -0.02 10.07 3.64
N ASN A 56 -0.52 11.28 3.83
CA ASN A 56 -0.40 12.39 2.89
C ASN A 56 -0.03 13.64 3.68
N GLY A 57 1.27 13.91 3.81
CA GLY A 57 1.77 14.95 4.71
C GLY A 57 1.50 14.59 6.17
N TYR A 58 0.75 15.44 6.88
CA TYR A 58 0.35 15.23 8.28
C TYR A 58 -0.94 14.43 8.44
N GLU A 59 -1.64 14.15 7.36
CA GLU A 59 -2.88 13.39 7.38
C GLU A 59 -2.61 11.90 7.20
N GLY A 60 -3.27 11.07 7.99
CA GLY A 60 -3.26 9.62 7.87
C GLY A 60 -4.61 9.09 7.40
N THR A 61 -4.59 8.03 6.62
CA THR A 61 -5.79 7.29 6.22
C THR A 61 -5.65 5.83 6.56
N VAL A 62 -6.71 5.24 7.08
CA VAL A 62 -6.83 3.81 7.34
C VAL A 62 -8.12 3.31 6.72
N ILE A 63 -8.04 2.21 5.98
CA ILE A 63 -9.17 1.60 5.31
C ILE A 63 -9.16 0.11 5.60
N SER A 64 -10.26 -0.39 6.15
CA SER A 64 -10.48 -1.82 6.31
C SER A 64 -11.26 -2.38 5.12
N VAL A 65 -10.75 -3.45 4.53
CA VAL A 65 -11.37 -4.16 3.42
C VAL A 65 -11.70 -5.58 3.86
N LEU A 66 -12.99 -5.86 3.89
CA LEU A 66 -13.56 -7.18 4.20
C LEU A 66 -14.41 -7.60 3.00
N LYS A 67 -14.09 -8.73 2.41
CA LYS A 67 -14.84 -9.26 1.27
C LYS A 67 -16.34 -9.31 1.60
N ASP A 68 -17.16 -8.81 0.68
CA ASP A 68 -18.63 -8.79 0.75
C ASP A 68 -19.24 -8.00 1.93
N ARG A 69 -18.42 -7.28 2.71
CA ARG A 69 -18.88 -6.46 3.85
C ARG A 69 -18.54 -4.99 3.72
N THR A 70 -17.36 -4.67 3.17
CA THR A 70 -16.92 -3.29 2.99
C THR A 70 -16.50 -3.02 1.55
N PRO A 71 -16.53 -1.76 1.08
CA PRO A 71 -15.95 -1.40 -0.20
C PRO A 71 -14.45 -1.77 -0.24
N CYS A 72 -13.99 -2.30 -1.36
CA CYS A 72 -12.58 -2.57 -1.54
C CYS A 72 -11.79 -1.27 -1.85
N TYR A 73 -10.46 -1.34 -1.84
CA TYR A 73 -9.60 -0.19 -2.12
C TYR A 73 -9.90 0.47 -3.48
N GLU A 74 -10.32 -0.29 -4.49
CA GLU A 74 -10.63 0.18 -5.84
C GLU A 74 -12.08 0.63 -6.02
N CYS A 75 -12.99 0.29 -5.11
CA CYS A 75 -14.39 0.72 -5.17
C CYS A 75 -14.56 2.22 -4.91
N THR A 76 -13.64 2.83 -4.16
CA THR A 76 -13.70 4.26 -3.85
C THR A 76 -12.90 5.04 -4.89
N HIS A 77 -13.58 5.93 -5.63
CA HIS A 77 -12.89 6.85 -6.54
C HIS A 77 -11.98 7.78 -5.73
N ARG A 78 -10.69 7.73 -6.00
CA ARG A 78 -9.70 8.61 -5.40
C ARG A 78 -9.17 9.52 -6.48
N PRO A 79 -9.43 10.83 -6.40
CA PRO A 79 -8.80 11.76 -7.32
C PRO A 79 -7.29 11.65 -7.19
N PRO A 80 -6.54 11.82 -8.29
CA PRO A 80 -5.08 11.85 -8.22
C PRO A 80 -4.66 12.94 -7.22
N PRO A 81 -3.61 12.70 -6.43
CA PRO A 81 -3.14 13.70 -5.49
C PRO A 81 -2.78 14.99 -6.23
N LYS A 82 -3.31 16.11 -5.76
CA LYS A 82 -3.04 17.45 -6.34
C LYS A 82 -1.59 17.91 -6.12
N THR A 83 -0.91 17.28 -5.19
CA THR A 83 0.49 17.53 -4.84
C THR A 83 1.26 16.23 -4.84
N PHE A 84 2.51 16.28 -5.28
CA PHE A 84 3.37 15.10 -5.19
C PHE A 84 3.62 14.79 -3.71
N PRO A 85 3.34 13.55 -3.24
CA PRO A 85 3.58 13.20 -1.86
C PRO A 85 5.10 13.24 -1.60
N ILE A 86 5.50 14.18 -0.78
CA ILE A 86 6.86 14.21 -0.22
C ILE A 86 6.82 13.35 1.01
N CYS A 87 7.18 12.08 0.87
CA CYS A 87 7.04 11.11 1.96
C CYS A 87 8.01 11.35 3.11
N THR A 88 9.17 11.96 2.90
CA THR A 88 10.11 12.28 3.98
C THR A 88 11.07 13.38 3.59
N ILE A 89 11.40 14.24 4.56
CA ILE A 89 12.51 15.21 4.49
C ILE A 89 13.88 14.51 4.33
N ARG A 90 13.93 13.19 4.42
CA ARG A 90 15.15 12.37 4.38
C ARG A 90 15.20 11.37 3.21
N ALA A 91 14.27 11.41 2.29
CA ALA A 91 14.34 10.56 1.10
C ALA A 91 15.52 10.98 0.22
N ILE A 92 16.30 10.01 -0.21
CA ILE A 92 17.33 10.22 -1.24
C ILE A 92 16.61 10.71 -2.50
N PRO A 93 16.98 11.87 -3.06
CA PRO A 93 16.28 12.42 -4.22
C PRO A 93 16.57 11.57 -5.45
N GLU A 94 15.61 10.74 -5.84
CA GLU A 94 15.70 9.88 -7.03
C GLU A 94 15.21 10.57 -8.31
N LYS A 95 14.46 11.67 -8.18
CA LYS A 95 13.88 12.42 -9.30
C LYS A 95 14.25 13.89 -9.20
N MET A 96 14.38 14.53 -10.37
CA MET A 96 14.69 15.95 -10.48
C MET A 96 13.74 16.84 -9.63
N LEU A 97 12.46 16.46 -9.58
CA LEU A 97 11.47 17.15 -8.75
C LEU A 97 11.80 17.11 -7.25
N HIS A 98 12.37 16.01 -6.78
CA HIS A 98 12.81 15.89 -5.38
C HIS A 98 13.95 16.86 -5.06
N CYS A 99 14.86 17.08 -6.01
CA CYS A 99 15.95 18.06 -5.87
C CYS A 99 15.43 19.49 -5.80
N VAL A 100 14.42 19.83 -6.61
CA VAL A 100 13.81 21.16 -6.63
C VAL A 100 13.07 21.45 -5.31
N VAL A 101 12.38 20.48 -4.76
CA VAL A 101 11.69 20.63 -3.48
C VAL A 101 12.67 20.72 -2.31
N TRP A 102 13.81 20.05 -2.39
CA TRP A 102 14.88 20.10 -1.39
C TRP A 102 15.62 21.45 -1.38
N ALA A 103 15.68 22.13 -2.51
CA ALA A 103 16.35 23.42 -2.67
C ALA A 103 15.52 24.63 -2.20
N LYS A 104 14.26 24.41 -1.77
CA LYS A 104 13.38 25.43 -1.19
C LYS A 104 13.55 25.51 0.32
#